data_a4544933f828adb81fc51adb9f2431bb
#
_entry.id   a4544933f828adb81fc51adb9f2431bb
#
_cell.length_a   1.000
_cell.length_b   1.000
_cell.length_c   1.000
_cell.angle_alpha   90.00
_cell.angle_beta   90.00
_cell.angle_gamma   90.00
#
_symmetry.space_group_name_H-M   'P 1'
#
loop_
_entity.id
_entity.type
_entity.pdbx_description
1 polymer ?
#
loop_
_entity_poly.entity_id
_entity_poly.type
_entity_poly.pdbx_seq_one_letter_code
_entity_poly.pdbx_strand_id
1 'polypeptide(L)'
;MKIRLVLIVVLLIAVVSSAGMLKNPENRFKLELDCEIRFTGVIFHTIQFGQTVTVLNYVKDGGQDVLFPYQRYTAGLSIGKHTVYFLYQLLTVQSKVQLKNDLIVDGVTFPAGSGILLNYGFPFYRISYTYDVLRKGNSYLALGLSLQLRNADIYFESLDGTKFVDNKNVGPVPIIKVKGAYWLNEKVYLATDIDGFYASSSFINGADFDFEGSVLHASLRAGLLLTDYLETYFNVRFIGGTAKGTSENSDSPDGFTDNRLAIINFSMGSS
;
A
#
# COMPACT_ATOMS: atom_id res chain seq x y z
N MET A 1 21.04 3.80 26.63
CA MET A 1 19.64 3.43 26.87
C MET A 1 18.83 3.20 25.56
N LYS A 2 18.97 4.06 24.55
CA LYS A 2 18.23 3.95 23.27
C LYS A 2 18.55 2.69 22.44
N ILE A 3 19.82 2.26 22.38
CA ILE A 3 20.24 1.06 21.61
C ILE A 3 19.69 -0.24 22.23
N ARG A 4 19.61 -0.34 23.56
CA ARG A 4 19.04 -1.52 24.23
C ARG A 4 17.52 -1.64 24.00
N LEU A 5 16.81 -0.52 23.89
CA LEU A 5 15.39 -0.49 23.61
C LEU A 5 15.10 -0.93 22.15
N VAL A 6 15.93 -0.49 21.20
CA VAL A 6 15.84 -0.91 19.79
C VAL A 6 16.13 -2.40 19.63
N LEU A 7 17.14 -2.93 20.33
CA LEU A 7 17.45 -4.36 20.34
C LEU A 7 16.32 -5.20 20.98
N ILE A 8 15.70 -4.71 22.05
CA ILE A 8 14.56 -5.39 22.69
C ILE A 8 13.32 -5.34 21.77
N VAL A 9 13.09 -4.23 21.08
CA VAL A 9 11.98 -4.11 20.12
C VAL A 9 12.24 -4.99 18.90
N VAL A 10 13.46 -5.07 18.39
CA VAL A 10 13.85 -5.97 17.28
C VAL A 10 13.74 -7.44 17.72
N LEU A 11 14.17 -7.78 18.97
CA LEU A 11 13.99 -9.12 19.52
C LEU A 11 12.53 -9.46 19.81
N LEU A 12 11.72 -8.51 20.27
CA LEU A 12 10.27 -8.69 20.45
C LEU A 12 9.55 -8.83 19.09
N ILE A 13 9.95 -8.09 18.06
CA ILE A 13 9.45 -8.25 16.70
C ILE A 13 9.88 -9.61 16.15
N ALA A 14 11.10 -10.07 16.40
CA ALA A 14 11.56 -11.40 16.00
C ALA A 14 10.82 -12.53 16.77
N VAL A 15 10.50 -12.34 18.04
CA VAL A 15 9.73 -13.30 18.86
C VAL A 15 8.25 -13.29 18.48
N VAL A 16 7.67 -12.15 18.12
CA VAL A 16 6.29 -12.07 17.61
C VAL A 16 6.20 -12.60 16.18
N SER A 17 7.27 -12.44 15.37
CA SER A 17 7.38 -13.06 14.04
C SER A 17 7.54 -14.60 14.12
N SER A 18 8.02 -15.13 15.24
CA SER A 18 8.14 -16.57 15.49
C SER A 18 6.85 -17.24 16.00
N ALA A 19 5.76 -16.49 16.15
CA ALA A 19 4.43 -17.07 16.30
C ALA A 19 3.94 -17.66 14.95
N GLY A 20 4.89 -18.13 14.15
CA GLY A 20 4.68 -18.85 12.92
C GLY A 20 3.70 -19.98 13.13
N MET A 21 2.87 -20.19 12.17
CA MET A 21 1.99 -21.33 11.97
C MET A 21 1.80 -22.24 13.20
N LEU A 22 0.92 -21.89 14.13
CA LEU A 22 0.41 -22.86 15.06
C LEU A 22 -0.35 -23.91 14.24
N LYS A 23 0.35 -24.94 13.78
CA LYS A 23 -0.26 -26.12 13.19
C LYS A 23 -1.00 -26.87 14.29
N ASN A 24 -2.33 -26.82 14.28
CA ASN A 24 -3.10 -27.81 15.00
C ASN A 24 -2.85 -29.17 14.32
N PRO A 25 -2.46 -30.24 15.07
CA PRO A 25 -2.23 -31.57 14.50
C PRO A 25 -3.46 -32.15 13.75
N GLU A 26 -4.64 -31.63 13.98
CA GLU A 26 -5.85 -31.98 13.23
C GLU A 26 -6.07 -31.15 11.94
N ASN A 27 -5.12 -30.28 11.54
CA ASN A 27 -5.15 -29.46 10.31
C ASN A 27 -6.39 -28.59 10.11
N ARG A 28 -7.11 -28.23 11.17
CA ARG A 28 -8.37 -27.47 11.05
C ARG A 28 -8.17 -25.97 10.96
N PHE A 29 -7.12 -25.43 11.58
CA PHE A 29 -6.80 -24.00 11.41
C PHE A 29 -5.30 -23.71 11.46
N LYS A 30 -4.91 -22.64 10.83
CA LYS A 30 -3.56 -22.12 10.76
C LYS A 30 -3.60 -20.61 10.99
N LEU A 31 -2.73 -20.12 11.89
CA LEU A 31 -2.48 -18.70 12.09
C LEU A 31 -1.18 -18.33 11.37
N GLU A 32 -1.20 -17.24 10.63
CA GLU A 32 -0.05 -16.66 9.93
C GLU A 32 0.13 -15.22 10.42
N LEU A 33 1.34 -14.85 10.84
CA LEU A 33 1.72 -13.49 11.17
C LEU A 33 2.93 -13.14 10.31
N ASP A 34 2.82 -12.09 9.54
CA ASP A 34 3.84 -11.67 8.58
C ASP A 34 4.24 -10.21 8.85
N CYS A 35 5.54 -9.99 9.00
CA CYS A 35 6.13 -8.67 9.15
C CYS A 35 7.16 -8.46 8.04
N GLU A 36 6.97 -7.40 7.26
CA GLU A 36 7.76 -7.11 6.08
C GLU A 36 8.37 -5.71 6.20
N ILE A 37 9.72 -5.65 6.13
CA ILE A 37 10.47 -4.39 6.01
C ILE A 37 10.77 -4.19 4.52
N ARG A 38 10.45 -2.98 4.03
CA ARG A 38 10.49 -2.66 2.62
C ARG A 38 11.34 -1.44 2.35
N PHE A 39 11.98 -1.47 1.19
CA PHE A 39 12.59 -0.30 0.56
C PHE A 39 11.78 0.04 -0.70
N THR A 40 11.26 1.23 -0.74
CA THR A 40 10.32 1.67 -1.77
C THR A 40 10.95 2.72 -2.66
N GLY A 41 10.97 2.46 -3.97
CA GLY A 41 11.27 3.44 -4.99
C GLY A 41 9.99 3.93 -5.68
N VAL A 42 9.85 5.23 -5.84
CA VAL A 42 8.75 5.83 -6.59
C VAL A 42 9.13 5.89 -8.06
N ILE A 43 8.44 5.11 -8.91
CA ILE A 43 8.67 5.09 -10.36
C ILE A 43 8.01 6.29 -11.01
N PHE A 44 6.78 6.55 -10.60
CA PHE A 44 5.94 7.61 -11.15
C PHE A 44 4.94 8.07 -10.09
N HIS A 45 4.79 9.38 -9.94
CA HIS A 45 3.78 9.94 -9.06
C HIS A 45 3.41 11.35 -9.50
N THR A 46 2.16 11.54 -9.89
CA THR A 46 1.60 12.86 -10.21
C THR A 46 0.29 13.07 -9.49
N ILE A 47 0.04 14.30 -9.11
CA ILE A 47 -1.22 14.72 -8.50
C ILE A 47 -1.66 16.07 -9.04
N GLN A 48 -2.97 16.23 -9.18
CA GLN A 48 -3.62 17.49 -9.55
C GLN A 48 -4.88 17.65 -8.71
N PHE A 49 -5.01 18.79 -8.04
CA PHE A 49 -6.21 19.20 -7.30
C PHE A 49 -6.79 20.47 -7.95
N GLY A 50 -7.87 20.30 -8.71
CA GLY A 50 -8.50 21.30 -9.54
C GLY A 50 -8.24 21.08 -11.04
N GLN A 51 -9.22 21.41 -11.90
CA GLN A 51 -9.13 21.16 -13.35
C GLN A 51 -8.11 22.06 -14.06
N THR A 52 -7.95 23.30 -13.59
CA THR A 52 -7.13 24.35 -14.24
C THR A 52 -5.84 24.67 -13.52
N VAL A 53 -5.42 23.79 -12.60
CA VAL A 53 -4.24 24.01 -11.75
C VAL A 53 -3.03 23.18 -12.19
N THR A 54 -1.92 23.36 -11.48
CA THR A 54 -0.66 22.70 -11.78
C THR A 54 -0.74 21.20 -11.52
N VAL A 55 -0.29 20.38 -12.47
CA VAL A 55 0.01 18.95 -12.23
C VAL A 55 1.37 18.86 -11.56
N LEU A 56 1.41 18.48 -10.28
CA LEU A 56 2.66 18.26 -9.56
C LEU A 56 3.21 16.87 -9.86
N ASN A 57 4.48 16.80 -10.24
CA ASN A 57 5.21 15.54 -10.33
C ASN A 57 6.09 15.38 -9.08
N TYR A 58 5.69 14.49 -8.16
CA TYR A 58 6.39 14.27 -6.90
C TYR A 58 7.81 13.73 -7.07
N VAL A 59 8.10 13.01 -8.15
CA VAL A 59 9.43 12.50 -8.45
C VAL A 59 10.34 13.61 -8.98
N LYS A 60 9.89 14.35 -10.02
CA LYS A 60 10.72 15.36 -10.71
C LYS A 60 10.83 16.69 -9.96
N ASP A 61 9.71 17.11 -9.36
CA ASP A 61 9.58 18.43 -8.75
C ASP A 61 9.47 18.35 -7.24
N GLY A 62 9.03 17.19 -6.71
CA GLY A 62 8.81 16.96 -5.28
C GLY A 62 9.94 16.27 -4.54
N GLY A 63 11.02 15.86 -5.23
CA GLY A 63 12.17 15.19 -4.59
C GLY A 63 11.85 13.84 -3.92
N GLN A 64 10.82 13.12 -4.41
CA GLN A 64 10.38 11.83 -3.86
C GLN A 64 10.83 10.66 -4.74
N ASP A 65 12.02 10.70 -5.26
CA ASP A 65 12.63 9.67 -6.13
C ASP A 65 13.55 8.70 -5.37
N VAL A 66 13.74 8.89 -4.08
CA VAL A 66 14.64 8.11 -3.24
C VAL A 66 13.96 6.86 -2.67
N LEU A 67 14.78 5.84 -2.41
CA LEU A 67 14.34 4.66 -1.64
C LEU A 67 14.16 5.04 -0.18
N PHE A 68 13.02 4.68 0.39
CA PHE A 68 12.72 4.90 1.81
C PHE A 68 12.14 3.64 2.45
N PRO A 69 12.45 3.38 3.75
CA PRO A 69 11.95 2.19 4.44
C PRO A 69 10.54 2.41 4.99
N TYR A 70 9.69 1.38 4.90
CA TYR A 70 8.45 1.30 5.64
C TYR A 70 8.01 -0.14 5.90
N GLN A 71 7.03 -0.32 6.79
CA GLN A 71 6.60 -1.62 7.26
C GLN A 71 5.23 -2.01 6.70
N ARG A 72 5.01 -3.32 6.62
CA ARG A 72 3.74 -3.95 6.33
C ARG A 72 3.51 -5.10 7.29
N TYR A 73 2.32 -5.18 7.83
CA TYR A 73 1.91 -6.20 8.77
C TYR A 73 0.70 -6.93 8.21
N THR A 74 0.77 -8.26 8.22
CA THR A 74 -0.34 -9.11 7.79
C THR A 74 -0.58 -10.18 8.84
N ALA A 75 -1.85 -10.38 9.19
CA ALA A 75 -2.31 -11.51 9.98
C ALA A 75 -3.29 -12.32 9.15
N GLY A 76 -3.16 -13.63 9.17
CA GLY A 76 -4.01 -14.55 8.42
C GLY A 76 -4.53 -15.67 9.32
N LEU A 77 -5.80 -16.02 9.18
CA LEU A 77 -6.43 -17.18 9.80
C LEU A 77 -7.04 -18.07 8.72
N SER A 78 -6.53 -19.31 8.63
CA SER A 78 -7.01 -20.31 7.68
C SER A 78 -7.77 -21.42 8.39
N ILE A 79 -8.91 -21.80 7.84
CA ILE A 79 -9.72 -22.94 8.29
C ILE A 79 -10.07 -23.78 7.05
N GLY A 80 -9.44 -24.93 6.93
CA GLY A 80 -9.57 -25.78 5.75
C GLY A 80 -9.06 -25.07 4.49
N LYS A 81 -9.97 -24.79 3.56
CA LYS A 81 -9.69 -24.06 2.29
C LYS A 81 -9.94 -22.56 2.37
N HIS A 82 -10.44 -22.08 3.49
CA HIS A 82 -10.85 -20.68 3.68
C HIS A 82 -9.77 -19.93 4.46
N THR A 83 -9.41 -18.73 4.01
CA THR A 83 -8.49 -17.87 4.73
C THR A 83 -9.01 -16.44 4.78
N VAL A 84 -8.96 -15.85 5.97
CA VAL A 84 -9.18 -14.42 6.18
C VAL A 84 -7.86 -13.77 6.52
N TYR A 85 -7.55 -12.66 5.86
CA TYR A 85 -6.36 -11.84 6.13
C TYR A 85 -6.76 -10.47 6.60
N PHE A 86 -6.01 -9.95 7.56
CA PHE A 86 -5.99 -8.54 7.90
C PHE A 86 -4.61 -7.96 7.57
N LEU A 87 -4.60 -6.86 6.85
CA LEU A 87 -3.40 -6.15 6.44
C LEU A 87 -3.43 -4.72 6.94
N TYR A 88 -2.33 -4.27 7.52
CA TYR A 88 -2.04 -2.87 7.76
C TYR A 88 -0.77 -2.45 7.05
N GLN A 89 -0.85 -1.40 6.25
CA GLN A 89 0.28 -0.84 5.53
C GLN A 89 0.37 0.66 5.75
N LEU A 90 1.49 1.08 6.31
CA LEU A 90 1.90 2.48 6.33
C LEU A 90 2.45 2.85 4.95
N LEU A 91 2.04 4.00 4.45
CA LEU A 91 2.62 4.62 3.26
C LEU A 91 2.53 6.14 3.45
N THR A 92 3.63 6.74 3.87
CA THR A 92 3.72 8.20 4.00
C THR A 92 5.08 8.64 3.52
N VAL A 93 5.08 9.55 2.56
CA VAL A 93 6.28 10.14 1.98
C VAL A 93 6.24 11.64 2.18
N GLN A 94 7.28 12.18 2.81
CA GLN A 94 7.44 13.61 2.99
C GLN A 94 8.72 14.08 2.32
N SER A 95 8.66 15.25 1.72
CA SER A 95 9.82 15.93 1.14
C SER A 95 9.74 17.44 1.33
N LYS A 96 10.91 18.07 1.44
CA LYS A 96 11.03 19.53 1.46
C LYS A 96 11.80 19.93 0.24
N VAL A 97 11.21 20.78 -0.60
CA VAL A 97 11.82 21.23 -1.85
C VAL A 97 11.66 22.73 -2.04
N GLN A 98 12.52 23.32 -2.87
CA GLN A 98 12.34 24.65 -3.37
C GLN A 98 11.65 24.57 -4.74
N LEU A 99 10.52 25.26 -4.88
CA LEU A 99 9.75 25.26 -6.12
C LEU A 99 10.51 25.94 -7.26
N LYS A 100 10.55 25.28 -8.41
CA LYS A 100 11.14 25.85 -9.65
C LYS A 100 10.15 26.75 -10.39
N ASN A 101 8.87 26.43 -10.31
CA ASN A 101 7.76 27.15 -10.92
C ASN A 101 6.67 27.37 -9.88
N ASP A 102 5.73 28.26 -10.18
CA ASP A 102 4.55 28.43 -9.36
C ASP A 102 3.77 27.10 -9.30
N LEU A 103 3.34 26.73 -8.09
CA LEU A 103 2.49 25.59 -7.83
C LEU A 103 1.13 26.10 -7.36
N ILE A 104 0.08 25.79 -8.13
CA ILE A 104 -1.30 26.14 -7.78
C ILE A 104 -2.02 24.87 -7.37
N VAL A 105 -2.52 24.84 -6.13
CA VAL A 105 -3.26 23.73 -5.53
C VAL A 105 -4.51 24.30 -4.88
N ASP A 106 -5.68 23.84 -5.27
CA ASP A 106 -6.97 24.26 -4.69
C ASP A 106 -7.15 25.79 -4.60
N GLY A 107 -6.69 26.51 -5.65
CA GLY A 107 -6.76 27.97 -5.70
C GLY A 107 -5.69 28.71 -4.89
N VAL A 108 -4.85 28.00 -4.12
CA VAL A 108 -3.72 28.59 -3.41
C VAL A 108 -2.47 28.51 -4.26
N THR A 109 -1.82 29.67 -4.50
CA THR A 109 -0.55 29.74 -5.26
C THR A 109 0.64 29.73 -4.31
N PHE A 110 1.53 28.77 -4.47
CA PHE A 110 2.87 28.73 -3.89
C PHE A 110 3.87 29.24 -4.93
N PRO A 111 4.51 30.40 -4.72
CA PRO A 111 5.35 31.01 -5.75
C PRO A 111 6.62 30.22 -6.05
N ALA A 112 7.13 30.35 -7.27
CA ALA A 112 8.46 29.90 -7.63
C ALA A 112 9.52 30.46 -6.68
N GLY A 113 10.53 29.66 -6.33
CA GLY A 113 11.56 30.03 -5.37
C GLY A 113 11.17 29.85 -3.89
N SER A 114 9.88 29.63 -3.56
CA SER A 114 9.49 29.33 -2.17
C SER A 114 9.85 27.91 -1.77
N GLY A 115 10.17 27.72 -0.50
CA GLY A 115 10.32 26.39 0.09
C GLY A 115 8.96 25.81 0.46
N ILE A 116 8.74 24.53 0.15
CA ILE A 116 7.50 23.83 0.44
C ILE A 116 7.75 22.45 1.06
N LEU A 117 6.94 22.09 2.02
CA LEU A 117 6.79 20.73 2.54
C LEU A 117 5.66 20.04 1.78
N LEU A 118 5.98 18.91 1.17
CA LEU A 118 5.04 18.05 0.48
C LEU A 118 4.84 16.78 1.31
N ASN A 119 3.60 16.47 1.65
CA ASN A 119 3.22 15.21 2.31
C ASN A 119 2.30 14.41 1.41
N TYR A 120 2.64 13.16 1.22
CA TYR A 120 1.76 12.18 0.61
C TYR A 120 1.59 11.02 1.58
N GLY A 121 0.52 11.08 2.37
CA GLY A 121 0.11 10.05 3.31
C GLY A 121 -0.99 9.19 2.72
N PHE A 122 -0.77 7.87 2.68
CA PHE A 122 -1.74 6.93 2.12
C PHE A 122 -1.75 5.59 2.89
N PRO A 123 -1.81 5.63 4.24
CA PRO A 123 -1.95 4.41 5.00
C PRO A 123 -3.26 3.72 4.68
N PHE A 124 -3.27 2.38 4.71
CA PHE A 124 -4.49 1.64 4.48
C PHE A 124 -4.57 0.36 5.29
N TYR A 125 -5.81 -0.02 5.58
CA TYR A 125 -6.20 -1.30 6.15
C TYR A 125 -6.90 -2.11 5.09
N ARG A 126 -6.68 -3.42 5.08
CA ARG A 126 -7.37 -4.31 4.15
C ARG A 126 -7.79 -5.59 4.88
N ILE A 127 -9.04 -5.93 4.74
CA ILE A 127 -9.54 -7.26 5.08
C ILE A 127 -9.73 -8.03 3.78
N SER A 128 -9.29 -9.28 3.75
CA SER A 128 -9.38 -10.15 2.57
C SER A 128 -9.92 -11.49 2.96
N TYR A 129 -10.76 -12.06 2.11
CA TYR A 129 -11.15 -13.45 2.18
C TYR A 129 -10.68 -14.17 0.91
N THR A 130 -10.09 -15.37 1.08
CA THR A 130 -9.68 -16.22 -0.05
C THR A 130 -10.14 -17.65 0.14
N TYR A 131 -10.37 -18.33 -0.97
CA TYR A 131 -10.69 -19.75 -1.03
C TYR A 131 -9.67 -20.48 -1.90
N ASP A 132 -9.10 -21.57 -1.41
CA ASP A 132 -8.17 -22.41 -2.17
C ASP A 132 -8.92 -23.18 -3.25
N VAL A 133 -8.80 -22.74 -4.47
CA VAL A 133 -9.40 -23.42 -5.64
C VAL A 133 -8.58 -24.62 -6.07
N LEU A 134 -7.25 -24.54 -5.90
CA LEU A 134 -6.33 -25.65 -6.15
C LEU A 134 -5.40 -25.81 -4.93
N ARG A 135 -5.18 -27.06 -4.49
CA ARG A 135 -4.20 -27.38 -3.46
C ARG A 135 -3.59 -28.77 -3.70
N LYS A 136 -2.26 -28.81 -3.68
CA LYS A 136 -1.48 -30.05 -3.76
C LYS A 136 -0.31 -29.97 -2.78
N GLY A 137 -0.42 -30.67 -1.67
CA GLY A 137 0.52 -30.52 -0.56
C GLY A 137 0.50 -29.09 -0.02
N ASN A 138 1.67 -28.46 0.04
CA ASN A 138 1.81 -27.08 0.45
C ASN A 138 1.60 -26.07 -0.70
N SER A 139 1.59 -26.52 -1.96
CA SER A 139 1.30 -25.66 -3.11
C SER A 139 -0.19 -25.39 -3.23
N TYR A 140 -0.55 -24.15 -3.52
CA TYR A 140 -1.95 -23.75 -3.65
C TYR A 140 -2.14 -22.57 -4.61
N LEU A 141 -3.36 -22.43 -5.10
CA LEU A 141 -3.90 -21.25 -5.75
C LEU A 141 -5.21 -20.91 -5.06
N ALA A 142 -5.34 -19.67 -4.62
CA ALA A 142 -6.52 -19.14 -3.96
C ALA A 142 -7.05 -17.92 -4.69
N LEU A 143 -8.37 -17.82 -4.78
CA LEU A 143 -9.09 -16.67 -5.30
C LEU A 143 -9.90 -16.04 -4.18
N GLY A 144 -10.09 -14.74 -4.23
CA GLY A 144 -10.79 -14.04 -3.17
C GLY A 144 -11.17 -12.61 -3.48
N LEU A 145 -11.72 -11.99 -2.45
CA LEU A 145 -12.15 -10.60 -2.45
C LEU A 145 -11.54 -9.88 -1.25
N SER A 146 -11.30 -8.61 -1.40
CA SER A 146 -10.81 -7.75 -0.34
C SER A 146 -11.60 -6.46 -0.28
N LEU A 147 -11.67 -5.88 0.91
CA LEU A 147 -12.12 -4.52 1.14
C LEU A 147 -10.96 -3.75 1.76
N GLN A 148 -10.52 -2.70 1.09
CA GLN A 148 -9.48 -1.80 1.55
C GLN A 148 -10.10 -0.49 2.00
N LEU A 149 -9.78 -0.07 3.22
CA LEU A 149 -10.02 1.29 3.70
C LEU A 149 -8.73 2.07 3.56
N ARG A 150 -8.73 3.04 2.65
CA ARG A 150 -7.64 4.00 2.50
C ARG A 150 -7.93 5.24 3.31
N ASN A 151 -6.88 5.82 3.89
CA ASN A 151 -6.93 7.10 4.59
C ASN A 151 -5.89 8.02 3.96
N ALA A 152 -6.30 8.76 2.93
CA ALA A 152 -5.44 9.72 2.27
C ALA A 152 -5.29 10.99 3.13
N ASP A 153 -4.05 11.43 3.32
CA ASP A 153 -3.68 12.69 3.97
C ASP A 153 -2.58 13.36 3.15
N ILE A 154 -3.00 14.20 2.21
CA ILE A 154 -2.10 14.84 1.24
C ILE A 154 -2.13 16.32 1.52
N TYR A 155 -0.98 16.90 1.89
CA TYR A 155 -0.92 18.32 2.17
C TYR A 155 0.32 19.00 1.58
N PHE A 156 0.19 20.31 1.43
CA PHE A 156 1.16 21.25 0.91
C PHE A 156 1.29 22.39 1.91
N GLU A 157 2.49 22.60 2.43
CA GLU A 157 2.74 23.63 3.44
C GLU A 157 3.97 24.45 3.04
N SER A 158 3.82 25.78 2.97
CA SER A 158 4.99 26.66 2.78
C SER A 158 5.90 26.59 4.01
N LEU A 159 7.23 26.56 3.82
CA LEU A 159 8.17 26.43 4.94
C LEU A 159 8.16 27.65 5.88
N ASP A 160 7.61 28.77 5.45
CA ASP A 160 7.38 29.96 6.28
C ASP A 160 6.05 29.91 7.07
N GLY A 161 5.24 28.84 6.86
CA GLY A 161 3.97 28.64 7.55
C GLY A 161 2.83 29.54 7.10
N THR A 162 3.01 30.32 6.03
CA THR A 162 1.99 31.29 5.58
C THR A 162 0.90 30.69 4.70
N LYS A 163 1.15 29.52 4.11
CA LYS A 163 0.21 28.83 3.22
C LYS A 163 0.13 27.36 3.55
N PHE A 164 -1.09 26.85 3.59
CA PHE A 164 -1.38 25.45 3.85
C PHE A 164 -2.60 25.01 3.04
N VAL A 165 -2.50 23.87 2.38
CA VAL A 165 -3.59 23.19 1.69
C VAL A 165 -3.53 21.72 2.02
N ASP A 166 -4.62 21.12 2.45
CA ASP A 166 -4.72 19.69 2.68
C ASP A 166 -5.91 19.08 1.91
N ASN A 167 -5.76 17.82 1.57
CA ASN A 167 -6.81 17.00 1.02
C ASN A 167 -6.83 15.66 1.77
N LYS A 168 -7.89 15.47 2.55
CA LYS A 168 -8.13 14.25 3.33
C LYS A 168 -9.28 13.48 2.73
N ASN A 169 -9.05 12.22 2.47
CA ASN A 169 -10.08 11.36 1.90
C ASN A 169 -10.00 9.96 2.48
N VAL A 170 -11.13 9.48 3.02
CA VAL A 170 -11.29 8.11 3.48
C VAL A 170 -12.28 7.41 2.56
N GLY A 171 -11.88 6.29 1.98
CA GLY A 171 -12.78 5.58 1.07
C GLY A 171 -12.56 4.06 1.08
N PRO A 172 -13.65 3.29 1.00
CA PRO A 172 -13.60 1.86 0.78
C PRO A 172 -13.29 1.55 -0.69
N VAL A 173 -12.42 0.56 -0.93
CA VAL A 173 -12.09 0.08 -2.27
C VAL A 173 -12.27 -1.43 -2.30
N PRO A 174 -13.24 -1.95 -3.08
CA PRO A 174 -13.35 -3.38 -3.33
C PRO A 174 -12.19 -3.84 -4.21
N ILE A 175 -11.70 -5.05 -3.99
CA ILE A 175 -10.52 -5.57 -4.71
C ILE A 175 -10.72 -7.06 -4.96
N ILE A 176 -10.36 -7.52 -6.14
CA ILE A 176 -10.24 -8.95 -6.47
C ILE A 176 -8.84 -9.41 -6.07
N LYS A 177 -8.77 -10.55 -5.40
CA LYS A 177 -7.51 -11.11 -4.88
C LYS A 177 -7.20 -12.46 -5.50
N VAL A 178 -5.94 -12.62 -5.91
CA VAL A 178 -5.36 -13.91 -6.32
C VAL A 178 -4.11 -14.13 -5.47
N LYS A 179 -4.03 -15.26 -4.79
CA LYS A 179 -2.84 -15.64 -3.99
C LYS A 179 -2.43 -17.07 -4.35
N GLY A 180 -1.13 -17.32 -4.44
CA GLY A 180 -0.65 -18.64 -4.72
C GLY A 180 0.76 -18.87 -4.21
N ALA A 181 1.07 -20.14 -3.94
CA ALA A 181 2.42 -20.58 -3.62
C ALA A 181 2.72 -21.90 -4.33
N TYR A 182 3.92 -22.00 -4.84
CA TYR A 182 4.47 -23.21 -5.44
C TYR A 182 5.74 -23.62 -4.70
N TRP A 183 5.70 -24.80 -4.10
CA TRP A 183 6.81 -25.37 -3.35
C TRP A 183 7.71 -26.16 -4.28
N LEU A 184 8.95 -25.70 -4.41
CA LEU A 184 10.00 -26.35 -5.21
C LEU A 184 10.53 -27.63 -4.51
N ASN A 185 10.57 -27.58 -3.18
CA ASN A 185 10.91 -28.68 -2.30
C ASN A 185 10.31 -28.43 -0.90
N GLU A 186 10.71 -29.19 0.11
CA GLU A 186 10.16 -29.08 1.48
C GLU A 186 10.47 -27.74 2.17
N LYS A 187 11.48 -27.00 1.69
CA LYS A 187 11.95 -25.77 2.33
C LYS A 187 11.81 -24.51 1.47
N VAL A 188 11.85 -24.64 0.15
CA VAL A 188 11.91 -23.48 -0.76
C VAL A 188 10.62 -23.36 -1.55
N TYR A 189 10.07 -22.15 -1.61
CA TYR A 189 8.85 -21.87 -2.36
C TYR A 189 8.94 -20.54 -3.13
N LEU A 190 8.11 -20.44 -4.15
CA LEU A 190 7.77 -19.20 -4.83
C LEU A 190 6.30 -18.89 -4.52
N ALA A 191 6.00 -17.61 -4.25
CA ALA A 191 4.62 -17.20 -4.00
C ALA A 191 4.30 -15.89 -4.71
N THR A 192 3.03 -15.71 -5.01
CA THR A 192 2.48 -14.49 -5.59
C THR A 192 1.26 -14.03 -4.81
N ASP A 193 1.07 -12.73 -4.75
CA ASP A 193 -0.09 -12.07 -4.14
C ASP A 193 -0.46 -10.89 -5.05
N ILE A 194 -1.60 -11.00 -5.72
CA ILE A 194 -2.09 -10.03 -6.69
C ILE A 194 -3.44 -9.53 -6.22
N ASP A 195 -3.55 -8.23 -6.11
CA ASP A 195 -4.77 -7.51 -5.77
C ASP A 195 -5.03 -6.48 -6.87
N GLY A 196 -6.22 -6.49 -7.46
CA GLY A 196 -6.53 -5.57 -8.53
C GLY A 196 -8.01 -5.23 -8.61
N PHE A 197 -8.31 -4.00 -8.99
CA PHE A 197 -9.66 -3.55 -9.29
C PHE A 197 -9.62 -2.29 -10.15
N TYR A 198 -10.62 -2.16 -11.01
CA TYR A 198 -10.92 -0.94 -11.75
C TYR A 198 -12.39 -0.59 -11.53
N ALA A 199 -12.66 0.65 -11.23
CA ALA A 199 -14.00 1.20 -11.07
C ALA A 199 -14.16 2.48 -11.87
N SER A 200 -15.35 2.67 -12.43
CA SER A 200 -15.75 3.89 -13.10
C SER A 200 -17.22 4.19 -12.79
N SER A 201 -17.57 5.46 -12.65
CA SER A 201 -18.95 5.91 -12.53
C SER A 201 -19.81 5.47 -13.72
N SER A 202 -19.19 5.26 -14.89
CA SER A 202 -19.87 4.74 -16.09
C SER A 202 -20.47 3.35 -15.91
N PHE A 203 -20.07 2.58 -14.88
CA PHE A 203 -20.65 1.29 -14.55
C PHE A 203 -21.97 1.41 -13.75
N ILE A 204 -22.27 2.63 -13.27
CA ILE A 204 -23.45 2.91 -12.46
C ILE A 204 -24.44 3.69 -13.33
N ASN A 205 -25.52 3.05 -13.72
CA ASN A 205 -26.54 3.71 -14.51
C ASN A 205 -27.21 4.83 -13.70
N GLY A 206 -27.20 6.06 -14.22
CA GLY A 206 -27.76 7.24 -13.55
C GLY A 206 -26.84 7.89 -12.52
N ALA A 207 -25.52 7.60 -12.54
CA ALA A 207 -24.55 8.34 -11.73
C ALA A 207 -24.47 9.80 -12.20
N ASP A 208 -24.59 10.71 -11.24
CA ASP A 208 -24.48 12.17 -11.40
C ASP A 208 -23.07 12.71 -11.05
N PHE A 209 -22.13 11.80 -10.73
CA PHE A 209 -20.75 12.10 -10.43
C PHE A 209 -19.79 11.45 -11.46
N ASP A 210 -18.65 12.07 -11.67
CA ASP A 210 -17.58 11.52 -12.54
C ASP A 210 -16.45 10.95 -11.69
N PHE A 211 -16.20 9.64 -11.83
CA PHE A 211 -15.13 8.94 -11.13
C PHE A 211 -14.57 7.81 -11.97
N GLU A 212 -13.25 7.72 -12.01
CA GLU A 212 -12.49 6.61 -12.57
C GLU A 212 -11.32 6.29 -11.66
N GLY A 213 -11.15 5.01 -11.29
CA GLY A 213 -10.08 4.60 -10.42
C GLY A 213 -9.61 3.18 -10.67
N SER A 214 -8.32 2.97 -10.46
CA SER A 214 -7.73 1.63 -10.53
C SER A 214 -6.77 1.39 -9.38
N VAL A 215 -6.62 0.12 -8.99
CA VAL A 215 -5.59 -0.34 -8.07
C VAL A 215 -5.00 -1.65 -8.60
N LEU A 216 -3.68 -1.75 -8.57
CA LEU A 216 -2.96 -2.98 -8.85
C LEU A 216 -1.80 -3.13 -7.86
N HIS A 217 -1.84 -4.19 -7.07
CA HIS A 217 -0.71 -4.64 -6.26
C HIS A 217 -0.34 -6.03 -6.74
N ALA A 218 0.89 -6.23 -7.15
CA ALA A 218 1.38 -7.53 -7.62
C ALA A 218 2.73 -7.82 -6.99
N SER A 219 2.92 -9.00 -6.42
CA SER A 219 4.18 -9.39 -5.80
C SER A 219 4.63 -10.77 -6.21
N LEU A 220 5.94 -10.93 -6.23
CA LEU A 220 6.63 -12.20 -6.37
C LEU A 220 7.56 -12.37 -5.17
N ARG A 221 7.40 -13.47 -4.44
CA ARG A 221 8.14 -13.82 -3.23
C ARG A 221 8.92 -15.11 -3.48
N ALA A 222 10.18 -15.13 -3.06
CA ALA A 222 10.97 -16.34 -2.92
C ALA A 222 11.22 -16.56 -1.43
N GLY A 223 10.76 -17.69 -0.89
CA GLY A 223 10.81 -17.97 0.54
C GLY A 223 11.58 -19.23 0.86
N LEU A 224 12.10 -19.25 2.07
CA LEU A 224 12.85 -20.34 2.67
C LEU A 224 12.29 -20.64 4.07
N LEU A 225 11.81 -21.85 4.28
CA LEU A 225 11.39 -22.36 5.58
C LEU A 225 12.63 -22.70 6.42
N LEU A 226 12.85 -21.97 7.50
CA LEU A 226 13.98 -22.15 8.42
C LEU A 226 13.67 -23.23 9.46
N THR A 227 12.44 -23.22 9.97
CA THR A 227 11.90 -24.24 10.88
C THR A 227 10.45 -24.53 10.48
N ASP A 228 9.77 -25.45 11.15
CA ASP A 228 8.35 -25.72 10.87
C ASP A 228 7.42 -24.53 11.13
N TYR A 229 7.92 -23.48 11.82
CA TYR A 229 7.15 -22.33 12.29
C TYR A 229 7.72 -20.99 11.84
N LEU A 230 8.90 -20.98 11.22
CA LEU A 230 9.59 -19.78 10.86
C LEU A 230 10.07 -19.85 9.41
N GLU A 231 9.63 -18.91 8.62
CA GLU A 231 10.15 -18.70 7.28
C GLU A 231 10.77 -17.31 7.13
N THR A 232 11.69 -17.19 6.18
CA THR A 232 12.20 -15.90 5.71
C THR A 232 12.03 -15.83 4.21
N TYR A 233 11.95 -14.62 3.68
CA TYR A 233 11.73 -14.44 2.26
C TYR A 233 12.30 -13.12 1.75
N PHE A 234 12.54 -13.11 0.46
CA PHE A 234 12.71 -11.91 -0.35
C PHE A 234 11.47 -11.70 -1.22
N ASN A 235 11.01 -10.47 -1.35
CA ASN A 235 9.82 -10.15 -2.11
C ASN A 235 10.00 -8.87 -2.93
N VAL A 236 9.55 -8.91 -4.17
CA VAL A 236 9.42 -7.74 -5.04
C VAL A 236 7.93 -7.47 -5.23
N ARG A 237 7.51 -6.23 -5.02
CA ARG A 237 6.10 -5.84 -5.14
C ARG A 237 5.95 -4.54 -5.91
N PHE A 238 5.11 -4.58 -6.92
CA PHE A 238 4.57 -3.41 -7.58
C PHE A 238 3.30 -2.96 -6.87
N ILE A 239 3.16 -1.66 -6.66
CA ILE A 239 1.93 -1.02 -6.19
C ILE A 239 1.66 0.15 -7.12
N GLY A 240 0.52 0.13 -7.77
CA GLY A 240 0.10 1.20 -8.66
C GLY A 240 -1.39 1.47 -8.52
N GLY A 241 -1.78 2.65 -8.94
CA GLY A 241 -3.18 3.04 -8.95
C GLY A 241 -3.40 4.42 -9.53
N THR A 242 -4.65 4.64 -9.88
CA THR A 242 -5.15 5.92 -10.37
C THR A 242 -6.44 6.26 -9.62
N ALA A 243 -6.68 7.54 -9.43
CA ALA A 243 -7.98 8.04 -8.96
C ALA A 243 -8.20 9.40 -9.62
N LYS A 244 -9.20 9.48 -10.48
CA LYS A 244 -9.58 10.70 -11.19
C LYS A 244 -11.08 10.89 -11.03
N GLY A 245 -11.51 12.11 -10.77
CA GLY A 245 -12.93 12.41 -10.68
C GLY A 245 -13.21 13.74 -10.03
N THR A 246 -14.49 14.04 -9.91
CA THR A 246 -15.03 15.22 -9.21
C THR A 246 -15.87 14.77 -8.01
N SER A 247 -15.77 15.48 -6.91
CA SER A 247 -16.55 15.22 -5.69
C SER A 247 -17.19 16.52 -5.21
N GLU A 248 -18.48 16.50 -4.98
CA GLU A 248 -19.22 17.64 -4.42
C GLU A 248 -18.83 17.95 -2.96
N ASN A 249 -18.28 16.94 -2.25
CA ASN A 249 -17.83 17.07 -0.85
C ASN A 249 -16.31 17.28 -0.75
N SER A 250 -15.67 17.76 -1.80
CA SER A 250 -14.24 18.08 -1.77
C SER A 250 -14.02 19.47 -1.19
N ASP A 251 -12.94 19.63 -0.42
CA ASP A 251 -12.45 20.94 0.02
C ASP A 251 -11.90 21.78 -1.16
N SER A 252 -11.73 21.15 -2.33
CA SER A 252 -11.32 21.80 -3.58
C SER A 252 -12.49 22.60 -4.20
N PRO A 253 -12.25 23.81 -4.70
CA PRO A 253 -13.28 24.69 -5.29
C PRO A 253 -14.08 24.05 -6.44
N ASP A 254 -13.48 23.15 -7.22
CA ASP A 254 -14.14 22.43 -8.32
C ASP A 254 -14.27 20.91 -8.07
N GLY A 255 -13.84 20.44 -6.90
CA GLY A 255 -13.93 19.06 -6.49
C GLY A 255 -13.07 18.07 -7.29
N PHE A 256 -12.27 18.54 -8.26
CA PHE A 256 -11.52 17.67 -9.15
C PHE A 256 -10.22 17.18 -8.53
N THR A 257 -9.94 15.90 -8.73
CA THR A 257 -8.67 15.27 -8.37
C THR A 257 -8.23 14.32 -9.49
N ASP A 258 -6.96 14.36 -9.87
CA ASP A 258 -6.30 13.32 -10.69
C ASP A 258 -5.00 12.91 -9.99
N ASN A 259 -4.98 11.71 -9.43
CA ASN A 259 -3.85 11.13 -8.71
C ASN A 259 -3.41 9.84 -9.41
N ARG A 260 -2.12 9.73 -9.72
CA ARG A 260 -1.53 8.57 -10.39
C ARG A 260 -0.23 8.19 -9.69
N LEU A 261 -0.14 6.94 -9.27
CA LEU A 261 1.00 6.43 -8.51
C LEU A 261 1.47 5.09 -9.08
N ALA A 262 2.79 4.93 -9.18
CA ALA A 262 3.44 3.66 -9.42
C ALA A 262 4.73 3.57 -8.60
N ILE A 263 4.82 2.57 -7.73
CA ILE A 263 5.97 2.32 -6.88
C ILE A 263 6.42 0.86 -6.98
N ILE A 264 7.70 0.63 -6.77
CA ILE A 264 8.28 -0.69 -6.64
C ILE A 264 8.87 -0.84 -5.24
N ASN A 265 8.67 -2.01 -4.66
CA ASN A 265 9.16 -2.34 -3.33
C ASN A 265 10.05 -3.57 -3.40
N PHE A 266 11.19 -3.47 -2.74
CA PHE A 266 12.06 -4.60 -2.44
C PHE A 266 11.98 -4.85 -0.93
N SER A 267 11.65 -6.05 -0.54
CA SER A 267 11.41 -6.34 0.87
C SER A 267 11.99 -7.66 1.30
N MET A 268 12.32 -7.70 2.57
CA MET A 268 12.63 -8.91 3.32
C MET A 268 11.66 -9.02 4.47
N GLY A 269 11.28 -10.22 4.81
CA GLY A 269 10.35 -10.48 5.87
C GLY A 269 10.49 -11.84 6.46
N SER A 270 9.71 -12.05 7.50
CA SER A 270 9.59 -13.31 8.21
C SER A 270 8.13 -13.54 8.55
N SER A 271 7.68 -14.75 8.48
CA SER A 271 6.37 -15.16 8.93
C SER A 271 6.41 -16.52 9.65
#